data_7198ca0730bab535e57cdcf3fbc1f90c
#
_entry.id   7198ca0730bab535e57cdcf3fbc1f90c
#
_cell.length_a   1.000
_cell.length_b   1.000
_cell.length_c   1.000
_cell.angle_alpha   90.00
_cell.angle_beta   90.00
_cell.angle_gamma   90.00
#
_symmetry.space_group_name_H-M   'P 1'
#
loop_
_entity.id
_entity.type
_entity.pdbx_description
1 polymer ?
#
loop_
_entity_poly.entity_id
_entity_poly.type
_entity_poly.pdbx_seq_one_letter_code
_entity_poly.pdbx_strand_id
1 'polypeptide(L)'
;RVLFRSLAVDSTGDGSPDSLALLDKLHDRVLLKCDARDGVQDGIIDNPLACDFNPSIDLSDLMCPSDTAGSDCFTTAQLQTITDLYNGPSDSSGRTVYPGKMFGSELRWAGYYIPWQGNSMGPSKLMGVAGDHMNYLFYDEDPGVTVPDVRDVTYQANTEGVIPEFHWIDWDIDDFFSGKGDLMKSITDANDPDLSRYLIDAGGKMLIYHGLVDTLIVATDTINYYNDMVDQ
;
A
#
# COMPACT_ATOMS: atom_id res chain seq x y z
N ARG A 1 -12.01 1.19 -4.82
CA ARG A 1 -12.66 2.53 -4.63
C ARG A 1 -13.14 2.81 -3.21
N VAL A 2 -13.47 1.81 -2.43
CA VAL A 2 -14.05 1.95 -1.08
C VAL A 2 -13.02 1.67 0.03
N LEU A 3 -11.91 1.03 -0.34
CA LEU A 3 -10.98 0.37 0.55
C LEU A 3 -10.41 1.28 1.65
N PHE A 4 -9.89 2.44 1.29
CA PHE A 4 -9.23 3.31 2.28
C PHE A 4 -10.20 4.06 3.21
N ARG A 5 -11.47 4.27 2.78
CA ARG A 5 -12.47 4.92 3.63
C ARG A 5 -13.03 4.00 4.71
N SER A 6 -13.00 2.69 4.51
CA SER A 6 -13.55 1.73 5.47
C SER A 6 -12.81 1.73 6.81
N LEU A 7 -11.51 2.05 6.80
CA LEU A 7 -10.68 2.16 7.99
C LEU A 7 -10.66 3.57 8.62
N ALA A 8 -11.23 4.58 7.95
CA ALA A 8 -11.23 5.98 8.40
C ALA A 8 -12.54 6.40 9.09
N VAL A 9 -13.18 5.48 9.80
CA VAL A 9 -14.44 5.75 10.49
C VAL A 9 -14.16 6.30 11.89
N ASP A 10 -14.85 7.37 12.27
CA ASP A 10 -14.97 7.85 13.64
C ASP A 10 -16.38 7.46 14.14
N SER A 11 -16.50 6.27 14.74
CA SER A 11 -17.77 5.76 15.24
C SER A 11 -18.12 6.34 16.60
N THR A 12 -17.16 6.94 17.29
CA THR A 12 -17.34 7.52 18.63
C THR A 12 -17.69 9.00 18.57
N GLY A 13 -17.41 9.69 17.45
CA GLY A 13 -17.65 11.11 17.27
C GLY A 13 -16.72 12.00 18.09
N ASP A 14 -15.57 11.46 18.54
CA ASP A 14 -14.59 12.18 19.36
C ASP A 14 -13.56 12.96 18.51
N GLY A 15 -13.68 12.89 17.19
CA GLY A 15 -12.79 13.54 16.25
C GLY A 15 -11.51 12.77 15.95
N SER A 16 -11.35 11.57 16.49
CA SER A 16 -10.25 10.65 16.21
C SER A 16 -10.75 9.47 15.38
N PRO A 17 -10.07 9.10 14.28
CA PRO A 17 -10.50 7.92 13.55
C PRO A 17 -10.24 6.65 14.38
N ASP A 18 -11.21 5.76 14.42
CA ASP A 18 -11.10 4.43 15.05
C ASP A 18 -9.94 3.60 14.46
N SER A 19 -9.50 3.99 13.26
CA SER A 19 -8.43 3.31 12.51
C SER A 19 -7.14 3.15 13.31
N LEU A 20 -6.78 4.09 14.18
CA LEU A 20 -5.55 3.95 15.00
C LEU A 20 -5.69 2.81 16.00
N ALA A 21 -6.79 2.78 16.75
CA ALA A 21 -7.06 1.68 17.71
C ALA A 21 -7.20 0.32 16.99
N LEU A 22 -7.77 0.32 15.79
CA LEU A 22 -7.90 -0.89 14.98
C LEU A 22 -6.55 -1.35 14.42
N LEU A 23 -5.65 -0.43 14.05
CA LEU A 23 -4.30 -0.78 13.62
C LEU A 23 -3.47 -1.35 14.78
N ASP A 24 -3.60 -0.81 15.99
CA ASP A 24 -2.97 -1.38 17.18
C ASP A 24 -3.45 -2.81 17.40
N LYS A 25 -4.78 -3.05 17.35
CA LYS A 25 -5.35 -4.40 17.48
C LYS A 25 -4.87 -5.36 16.37
N LEU A 26 -4.80 -4.90 15.14
CA LEU A 26 -4.27 -5.68 14.03
C LEU A 26 -2.82 -6.06 14.29
N HIS A 27 -1.99 -5.08 14.66
CA HIS A 27 -0.57 -5.29 14.94
C HIS A 27 -0.37 -6.26 16.10
N ASP A 28 -1.12 -6.11 17.19
CA ASP A 28 -1.08 -7.05 18.33
C ASP A 28 -1.39 -8.48 17.90
N ARG A 29 -2.36 -8.68 16.99
CA ARG A 29 -2.69 -10.01 16.46
C ARG A 29 -1.59 -10.58 15.56
N VAL A 30 -0.96 -9.75 14.76
CA VAL A 30 0.19 -10.13 13.93
C VAL A 30 1.37 -10.53 14.85
N LEU A 31 1.68 -9.75 15.88
CA LEU A 31 2.70 -10.09 16.87
C LEU A 31 2.37 -11.40 17.60
N LEU A 32 1.14 -11.55 18.10
CA LEU A 32 0.72 -12.77 18.78
C LEU A 32 0.95 -14.03 17.93
N LYS A 33 0.80 -13.91 16.61
CA LYS A 33 0.96 -15.02 15.67
C LYS A 33 2.42 -15.25 15.28
N CYS A 34 3.22 -14.20 15.11
CA CYS A 34 4.46 -14.26 14.37
C CYS A 34 5.72 -13.83 15.13
N ASP A 35 5.60 -13.08 16.23
CA ASP A 35 6.74 -12.53 16.99
C ASP A 35 7.74 -13.63 17.40
N ALA A 36 7.26 -14.72 17.97
CA ALA A 36 8.14 -15.81 18.42
C ALA A 36 8.71 -16.70 17.29
N ARG A 37 8.40 -16.43 16.02
CA ARG A 37 8.80 -17.32 14.90
C ARG A 37 10.27 -17.18 14.49
N ASP A 38 10.89 -16.07 14.81
CA ASP A 38 12.34 -15.88 14.65
C ASP A 38 13.15 -16.45 15.83
N GLY A 39 12.46 -16.88 16.89
CA GLY A 39 13.05 -17.50 18.11
C GLY A 39 13.13 -16.55 19.29
N VAL A 40 12.70 -15.30 19.16
CA VAL A 40 12.65 -14.29 20.22
C VAL A 40 11.24 -13.73 20.28
N GLN A 41 10.75 -13.39 21.46
CA GLN A 41 9.47 -12.71 21.65
C GLN A 41 9.75 -11.34 22.24
N ASP A 42 9.97 -10.35 21.38
CA ASP A 42 10.41 -9.01 21.77
C ASP A 42 9.57 -7.86 21.18
N GLY A 43 8.46 -8.20 20.50
CA GLY A 43 7.58 -7.24 19.85
C GLY A 43 8.07 -6.81 18.46
N ILE A 44 9.02 -7.55 17.87
CA ILE A 44 9.55 -7.31 16.54
C ILE A 44 9.40 -8.59 15.70
N ILE A 45 9.00 -8.45 14.45
CA ILE A 45 8.93 -9.57 13.51
C ILE A 45 10.16 -9.49 12.61
N ASP A 46 11.25 -10.13 13.02
CA ASP A 46 12.51 -10.13 12.26
C ASP A 46 12.44 -10.97 10.97
N ASN A 47 11.51 -11.94 10.93
CA ASN A 47 11.29 -12.75 9.74
C ASN A 47 9.82 -12.69 9.27
N PRO A 48 9.36 -11.56 8.68
CA PRO A 48 7.99 -11.41 8.22
C PRO A 48 7.61 -12.40 7.10
N LEU A 49 8.57 -12.91 6.34
CA LEU A 49 8.32 -13.91 5.29
C LEU A 49 7.94 -15.30 5.85
N ALA A 50 8.29 -15.60 7.09
CA ALA A 50 7.89 -16.83 7.78
C ALA A 50 6.56 -16.68 8.52
N CYS A 51 5.98 -15.51 8.54
CA CYS A 51 4.69 -15.25 9.18
C CYS A 51 3.54 -15.77 8.30
N ASP A 52 2.67 -16.59 8.88
CA ASP A 52 1.50 -17.16 8.20
C ASP A 52 0.18 -16.52 8.68
N PHE A 53 0.23 -15.26 9.05
CA PHE A 53 -0.96 -14.51 9.47
C PHE A 53 -1.98 -14.44 8.32
N ASN A 54 -3.22 -14.79 8.64
CA ASN A 54 -4.33 -14.73 7.71
C ASN A 54 -5.46 -13.87 8.31
N PRO A 55 -5.72 -12.68 7.76
CA PRO A 55 -6.73 -11.78 8.30
C PRO A 55 -8.10 -12.43 8.51
N SER A 56 -8.56 -13.26 7.58
CA SER A 56 -9.87 -13.91 7.65
C SER A 56 -9.98 -14.96 8.75
N ILE A 57 -8.86 -15.52 9.21
CA ILE A 57 -8.79 -16.52 10.27
C ILE A 57 -8.44 -15.86 11.60
N ASP A 58 -7.34 -15.12 11.60
CA ASP A 58 -6.71 -14.63 12.83
C ASP A 58 -7.41 -13.38 13.42
N LEU A 59 -8.33 -12.74 12.64
CA LEU A 59 -9.21 -11.66 13.12
C LEU A 59 -10.67 -12.08 13.25
N SER A 60 -11.00 -13.36 13.07
CA SER A 60 -12.39 -13.83 13.03
C SER A 60 -13.18 -13.56 14.32
N ASP A 61 -12.53 -13.57 15.47
CA ASP A 61 -13.10 -13.23 16.79
C ASP A 61 -13.21 -11.73 17.06
N LEU A 62 -12.64 -10.90 16.19
CA LEU A 62 -12.70 -9.44 16.25
C LEU A 62 -13.68 -8.84 15.22
N MET A 63 -14.50 -9.65 14.60
CA MET A 63 -15.50 -9.13 13.64
C MET A 63 -16.64 -8.41 14.36
N CYS A 64 -17.06 -7.28 13.79
CA CYS A 64 -18.13 -6.48 14.36
C CYS A 64 -19.50 -7.18 14.30
N PRO A 65 -20.28 -7.16 15.39
CA PRO A 65 -21.66 -7.65 15.37
C PRO A 65 -22.47 -6.92 14.29
N SER A 66 -23.21 -7.68 13.49
CA SER A 66 -24.04 -7.13 12.40
C SER A 66 -23.29 -6.23 11.40
N ASP A 67 -21.98 -6.40 11.29
CA ASP A 67 -21.09 -5.64 10.41
C ASP A 67 -21.17 -4.10 10.59
N THR A 68 -21.47 -3.68 11.84
CA THR A 68 -21.56 -2.26 12.20
C THR A 68 -20.22 -1.80 12.76
N ALA A 69 -19.61 -0.79 12.15
CA ALA A 69 -18.32 -0.27 12.53
C ALA A 69 -18.24 0.15 14.01
N GLY A 70 -17.15 -0.16 14.66
CA GLY A 70 -16.82 0.16 16.02
C GLY A 70 -15.32 0.36 16.21
N SER A 71 -14.94 0.92 17.35
CA SER A 71 -13.53 1.20 17.67
C SER A 71 -12.71 -0.04 18.07
N ASP A 72 -13.36 -1.17 18.28
CA ASP A 72 -12.73 -2.38 18.82
C ASP A 72 -13.00 -3.65 18.00
N CYS A 73 -13.64 -3.53 16.84
CA CYS A 73 -13.92 -4.64 15.94
C CYS A 73 -13.77 -4.23 14.47
N PHE A 74 -13.62 -5.22 13.60
CA PHE A 74 -13.47 -5.02 12.17
C PHE A 74 -14.76 -5.34 11.43
N THR A 75 -15.15 -4.49 10.51
CA THR A 75 -16.19 -4.81 9.52
C THR A 75 -15.63 -5.68 8.40
N THR A 76 -16.52 -6.32 7.64
CA THR A 76 -16.15 -7.07 6.43
C THR A 76 -15.36 -6.21 5.44
N ALA A 77 -15.75 -4.94 5.26
CA ALA A 77 -15.05 -4.01 4.37
C ALA A 77 -13.64 -3.66 4.88
N GLN A 78 -13.46 -3.51 6.19
CA GLN A 78 -12.15 -3.28 6.80
C GLN A 78 -11.25 -4.52 6.68
N LEU A 79 -11.80 -5.70 6.92
CA LEU A 79 -11.08 -6.96 6.74
C LEU A 79 -10.60 -7.14 5.29
N GLN A 80 -11.44 -6.81 4.31
CA GLN A 80 -11.06 -6.83 2.90
C GLN A 80 -9.92 -5.85 2.62
N THR A 81 -9.99 -4.62 3.14
CA THR A 81 -8.93 -3.62 2.98
C THR A 81 -7.59 -4.11 3.55
N ILE A 82 -7.60 -4.71 4.74
CA ILE A 82 -6.41 -5.30 5.35
C ILE A 82 -5.84 -6.42 4.47
N THR A 83 -6.71 -7.28 3.97
CA THR A 83 -6.33 -8.37 3.08
C THR A 83 -5.69 -7.86 1.79
N ASP A 84 -6.28 -6.83 1.18
CA ASP A 84 -5.76 -6.23 -0.06
C ASP A 84 -4.41 -5.53 0.17
N LEU A 85 -4.21 -4.90 1.33
CA LEU A 85 -2.93 -4.28 1.68
C LEU A 85 -1.81 -5.34 1.82
N TYR A 86 -2.11 -6.50 2.40
CA TYR A 86 -1.13 -7.59 2.50
C TYR A 86 -0.91 -8.32 1.17
N ASN A 87 -1.92 -8.45 0.34
CA ASN A 87 -1.78 -9.12 -0.96
C ASN A 87 -1.07 -8.23 -2.00
N GLY A 88 -1.19 -6.91 -1.88
CA GLY A 88 -0.76 -5.97 -2.91
C GLY A 88 -1.75 -5.91 -4.09
N PRO A 89 -1.59 -4.89 -4.95
CA PRO A 89 -2.44 -4.72 -6.11
C PRO A 89 -2.17 -5.78 -7.18
N SER A 90 -3.25 -6.31 -7.76
CA SER A 90 -3.22 -7.29 -8.85
C SER A 90 -4.17 -6.87 -9.97
N ASP A 91 -3.84 -7.21 -11.21
CA ASP A 91 -4.71 -7.02 -12.36
C ASP A 91 -5.90 -8.00 -12.36
N SER A 92 -6.80 -7.86 -13.33
CA SER A 92 -8.00 -8.71 -13.45
C SER A 92 -7.68 -10.20 -13.70
N SER A 93 -6.46 -10.50 -14.16
CA SER A 93 -5.97 -11.87 -14.34
C SER A 93 -5.35 -12.48 -13.09
N GLY A 94 -5.21 -11.69 -12.01
CA GLY A 94 -4.53 -12.08 -10.78
C GLY A 94 -3.02 -11.91 -10.80
N ARG A 95 -2.46 -11.23 -11.83
CA ARG A 95 -1.03 -10.91 -11.91
C ARG A 95 -0.73 -9.75 -10.97
N THR A 96 0.20 -9.96 -10.04
CA THR A 96 0.62 -8.94 -9.08
C THR A 96 1.35 -7.79 -9.79
N VAL A 97 0.92 -6.57 -9.54
CA VAL A 97 1.54 -5.33 -10.03
C VAL A 97 2.68 -4.89 -9.10
N TYR A 98 2.45 -5.00 -7.80
CA TYR A 98 3.42 -4.63 -6.77
C TYR A 98 3.22 -5.49 -5.52
N PRO A 99 4.28 -5.86 -4.78
CA PRO A 99 4.15 -6.66 -3.58
C PRO A 99 3.29 -6.00 -2.50
N GLY A 100 2.58 -6.82 -1.74
CA GLY A 100 1.83 -6.38 -0.57
C GLY A 100 2.70 -5.98 0.61
N LYS A 101 2.07 -5.42 1.64
CA LYS A 101 2.77 -4.96 2.84
C LYS A 101 3.27 -6.13 3.67
N MET A 102 4.45 -5.97 4.27
CA MET A 102 4.99 -6.97 5.17
C MET A 102 4.30 -6.93 6.53
N PHE A 103 4.17 -8.10 7.14
CA PHE A 103 3.70 -8.23 8.52
C PHE A 103 4.65 -7.51 9.48
N GLY A 104 4.09 -6.80 10.46
CA GLY A 104 4.84 -5.93 11.38
C GLY A 104 4.86 -4.45 10.95
N SER A 105 4.34 -4.12 9.76
CA SER A 105 4.32 -2.75 9.24
C SER A 105 3.05 -1.96 9.55
N GLU A 106 2.06 -2.56 10.19
CA GLU A 106 0.67 -2.07 10.32
C GLU A 106 0.59 -0.67 10.93
N LEU A 107 1.37 -0.41 11.97
CA LEU A 107 1.40 0.90 12.66
C LEU A 107 1.88 2.05 11.76
N ARG A 108 2.54 1.73 10.66
CA ARG A 108 3.01 2.71 9.68
C ARG A 108 1.98 3.01 8.58
N TRP A 109 0.84 2.34 8.57
CA TRP A 109 -0.19 2.57 7.55
C TRP A 109 -0.97 3.86 7.80
N ALA A 110 -1.05 4.30 9.06
CA ALA A 110 -1.72 5.55 9.42
C ALA A 110 -1.08 6.77 8.75
N GLY A 111 -1.89 7.60 8.13
CA GLY A 111 -1.45 8.80 7.43
C GLY A 111 -0.82 8.56 6.04
N TYR A 112 -0.41 7.34 5.73
CA TYR A 112 0.11 6.97 4.41
C TYR A 112 -0.98 6.31 3.54
N TYR A 113 -1.52 5.20 3.99
CA TYR A 113 -2.58 4.46 3.29
C TYR A 113 -3.96 4.76 3.88
N ILE A 114 -4.02 4.91 5.20
CA ILE A 114 -5.25 5.15 5.94
C ILE A 114 -5.31 6.63 6.27
N PRO A 115 -6.41 7.32 5.92
CA PRO A 115 -6.62 8.71 6.29
C PRO A 115 -6.51 8.91 7.80
N TRP A 116 -5.87 10.00 8.19
CA TRP A 116 -5.72 10.38 9.58
C TRP A 116 -5.98 11.89 9.74
N GLN A 117 -6.78 12.26 10.71
CA GLN A 117 -7.00 13.68 11.03
C GLN A 117 -5.69 14.37 11.44
N GLY A 118 -5.46 15.55 10.90
CA GLY A 118 -4.22 16.31 11.13
C GLY A 118 -3.14 16.08 10.07
N ASN A 119 -3.38 15.24 9.08
CA ASN A 119 -2.50 15.12 7.93
C ASN A 119 -2.74 16.29 6.96
N SER A 120 -1.75 17.17 6.81
CA SER A 120 -1.82 18.34 5.92
C SER A 120 -1.82 18.01 4.42
N MET A 121 -1.67 16.75 4.06
CA MET A 121 -1.59 16.29 2.67
C MET A 121 -2.89 15.62 2.18
N GLY A 122 -4.01 15.89 2.82
CA GLY A 122 -5.31 15.31 2.47
C GLY A 122 -5.59 13.99 3.19
N PRO A 123 -6.57 13.19 2.72
CA PRO A 123 -7.03 11.99 3.41
C PRO A 123 -5.94 10.93 3.60
N SER A 124 -4.96 10.87 2.71
CA SER A 124 -3.71 10.15 2.94
C SER A 124 -2.58 10.76 2.10
N LYS A 125 -1.34 10.64 2.58
CA LYS A 125 -0.17 11.18 1.83
C LYS A 125 -0.02 10.53 0.46
N LEU A 126 -0.26 9.23 0.37
CA LEU A 126 -0.10 8.50 -0.89
C LEU A 126 -1.18 8.83 -1.91
N MET A 127 -2.39 9.21 -1.47
CA MET A 127 -3.42 9.65 -2.42
C MET A 127 -2.96 10.90 -3.19
N GLY A 128 -2.30 11.85 -2.52
CA GLY A 128 -1.73 13.01 -3.18
C GLY A 128 -0.61 12.64 -4.15
N VAL A 129 0.38 11.89 -3.67
CA VAL A 129 1.53 11.48 -4.50
C VAL A 129 1.10 10.61 -5.68
N ALA A 130 0.24 9.64 -5.45
CA ALA A 130 -0.26 8.77 -6.52
C ALA A 130 -1.10 9.55 -7.55
N GLY A 131 -1.93 10.49 -7.08
CA GLY A 131 -2.73 11.34 -7.94
C GLY A 131 -1.88 12.14 -8.90
N ASP A 132 -0.87 12.83 -8.39
CA ASP A 132 0.05 13.63 -9.21
C ASP A 132 0.82 12.75 -10.20
N HIS A 133 1.34 11.60 -9.74
CA HIS A 133 2.06 10.67 -10.61
C HIS A 133 1.18 10.15 -11.74
N MET A 134 -0.03 9.69 -11.42
CA MET A 134 -0.95 9.13 -12.41
C MET A 134 -1.46 10.18 -13.39
N ASN A 135 -1.72 11.40 -12.90
CA ASN A 135 -2.28 12.45 -13.75
C ASN A 135 -1.24 13.11 -14.67
N TYR A 136 0.02 13.20 -14.24
CA TYR A 136 1.02 14.01 -14.93
C TYR A 136 2.19 13.19 -15.49
N LEU A 137 2.42 11.98 -15.01
CA LEU A 137 3.60 11.21 -15.39
C LEU A 137 3.28 9.85 -16.01
N PHE A 138 2.18 9.19 -15.62
CA PHE A 138 1.90 7.84 -16.10
C PHE A 138 1.43 7.78 -17.55
N TYR A 139 0.63 8.76 -17.97
CA TYR A 139 0.11 8.81 -19.34
C TYR A 139 0.96 9.69 -20.23
N ASP A 140 1.12 9.30 -21.52
CA ASP A 140 1.91 10.01 -22.52
C ASP A 140 1.25 11.32 -22.97
N GLU A 141 -0.04 11.47 -22.69
CA GLU A 141 -0.83 12.65 -23.06
C GLU A 141 -1.16 13.45 -21.81
N ASP A 142 -0.99 14.76 -21.86
CA ASP A 142 -1.54 15.66 -20.86
C ASP A 142 -3.07 15.50 -20.88
N PRO A 143 -3.68 14.93 -19.86
CA PRO A 143 -5.13 14.75 -19.82
C PRO A 143 -5.89 16.09 -19.76
N GLY A 144 -5.20 17.23 -19.85
CA GLY A 144 -5.80 18.57 -19.83
C GLY A 144 -6.40 18.94 -18.46
N VAL A 145 -5.91 18.27 -17.42
CA VAL A 145 -6.46 18.38 -16.08
C VAL A 145 -5.80 19.50 -15.31
N THR A 146 -6.53 20.57 -15.05
CA THR A 146 -6.25 21.38 -13.85
C THR A 146 -6.73 20.60 -12.64
N VAL A 147 -5.89 19.76 -12.08
CA VAL A 147 -6.24 19.04 -10.86
C VAL A 147 -6.39 20.08 -9.75
N PRO A 148 -7.57 20.16 -9.10
CA PRO A 148 -7.67 20.88 -7.84
C PRO A 148 -6.60 20.31 -6.91
N ASP A 149 -5.95 21.17 -6.11
CA ASP A 149 -4.92 20.74 -5.20
C ASP A 149 -5.37 19.47 -4.46
N VAL A 150 -4.75 18.32 -4.78
CA VAL A 150 -5.08 17.02 -4.15
C VAL A 150 -4.91 17.05 -2.63
N ARG A 151 -4.29 18.11 -2.11
CA ARG A 151 -4.20 18.42 -0.68
C ARG A 151 -5.49 19.02 -0.12
N ASP A 152 -6.42 19.44 -0.98
CA ASP A 152 -7.72 19.88 -0.53
C ASP A 152 -8.52 18.66 -0.06
N VAL A 153 -8.74 18.55 1.23
CA VAL A 153 -9.53 17.49 1.86
C VAL A 153 -11.01 17.50 1.39
N THR A 154 -11.45 18.62 0.81
CA THR A 154 -12.77 18.74 0.21
C THR A 154 -12.83 18.12 -1.18
N TYR A 155 -11.67 17.72 -1.74
CA TYR A 155 -11.61 17.06 -3.02
C TYR A 155 -12.37 15.74 -2.96
N GLN A 156 -13.62 15.82 -3.29
CA GLN A 156 -14.47 14.68 -3.52
C GLN A 156 -14.37 14.35 -5.00
N ALA A 157 -14.19 13.09 -5.33
CA ALA A 157 -14.21 12.61 -6.71
C ALA A 157 -15.50 12.98 -7.48
N ASN A 158 -16.43 13.67 -6.84
CA ASN A 158 -17.77 14.04 -7.32
C ASN A 158 -18.02 15.54 -7.24
N THR A 159 -17.03 16.39 -7.07
CA THR A 159 -17.24 17.82 -7.22
C THR A 159 -17.59 18.08 -8.68
N GLU A 160 -18.86 18.23 -8.90
CA GLU A 160 -19.49 18.43 -10.18
C GLU A 160 -18.78 19.54 -10.96
N GLY A 161 -18.28 19.21 -12.13
CA GLY A 161 -17.95 20.18 -13.16
C GLY A 161 -16.49 20.49 -13.40
N VAL A 162 -15.53 19.84 -12.75
CA VAL A 162 -14.10 20.14 -12.93
C VAL A 162 -13.24 18.87 -13.11
N ILE A 163 -13.82 17.75 -13.48
CA ILE A 163 -13.03 16.55 -13.77
C ILE A 163 -12.91 16.46 -15.28
N PRO A 164 -11.72 16.68 -15.81
CA PRO A 164 -11.45 16.43 -17.21
C PRO A 164 -11.45 14.92 -17.49
N GLU A 165 -11.23 14.57 -18.71
CA GLU A 165 -11.41 13.24 -19.31
C GLU A 165 -10.78 12.08 -18.53
N PHE A 166 -9.77 12.32 -17.66
CA PHE A 166 -9.15 11.31 -16.82
C PHE A 166 -9.00 11.79 -15.37
N HIS A 167 -9.30 10.90 -14.44
CA HIS A 167 -9.02 11.07 -13.02
C HIS A 167 -8.34 9.81 -12.48
N TRP A 168 -7.22 9.96 -11.76
CA TRP A 168 -6.43 8.82 -11.27
C TRP A 168 -7.25 7.77 -10.50
N ILE A 169 -8.34 8.17 -9.86
CA ILE A 169 -9.23 7.24 -9.13
C ILE A 169 -10.00 6.30 -10.09
N ASP A 170 -10.10 6.68 -11.36
CA ASP A 170 -10.74 5.89 -12.41
C ASP A 170 -9.73 5.06 -13.20
N TRP A 171 -8.45 5.13 -12.81
CA TRP A 171 -7.42 4.30 -13.40
C TRP A 171 -7.76 2.82 -13.28
N ASP A 172 -7.65 2.13 -14.39
CA ASP A 172 -7.77 0.69 -14.44
C ASP A 172 -6.39 0.07 -14.23
N ILE A 173 -6.27 -0.78 -13.23
CA ILE A 173 -5.01 -1.45 -12.93
C ILE A 173 -4.52 -2.31 -14.09
N ASP A 174 -5.41 -2.78 -14.95
CA ASP A 174 -5.07 -3.53 -16.14
C ASP A 174 -4.28 -2.68 -17.14
N ASP A 175 -4.43 -1.35 -17.10
CA ASP A 175 -3.66 -0.42 -17.91
C ASP A 175 -2.16 -0.49 -17.61
N PHE A 176 -1.75 -0.91 -16.42
CA PHE A 176 -0.33 -1.05 -16.07
C PHE A 176 0.42 -2.00 -17.01
N PHE A 177 -0.26 -3.03 -17.50
CA PHE A 177 0.32 -4.02 -18.41
C PHE A 177 -0.16 -3.88 -19.86
N SER A 178 -0.96 -2.87 -20.18
CA SER A 178 -1.54 -2.67 -21.52
C SER A 178 -0.64 -1.92 -22.50
N GLY A 179 0.51 -1.44 -22.03
CA GLY A 179 1.39 -0.54 -22.80
C GLY A 179 1.12 0.95 -22.53
N LYS A 180 0.03 1.29 -21.86
CA LYS A 180 -0.17 2.66 -21.37
C LYS A 180 0.90 3.00 -20.35
N GLY A 181 1.47 4.18 -20.43
CA GLY A 181 2.54 4.62 -19.55
C GLY A 181 3.92 3.99 -19.82
N ASP A 182 4.10 3.21 -20.89
CA ASP A 182 5.37 2.56 -21.20
C ASP A 182 6.52 3.55 -21.40
N LEU A 183 6.25 4.71 -21.97
CA LEU A 183 7.26 5.77 -22.10
C LEU A 183 7.76 6.19 -20.71
N MET A 184 6.86 6.49 -19.78
CA MET A 184 7.26 6.92 -18.43
C MET A 184 7.92 5.79 -17.66
N LYS A 185 7.40 4.56 -17.75
CA LYS A 185 8.07 3.38 -17.17
C LYS A 185 9.49 3.26 -17.69
N SER A 186 9.72 3.40 -18.99
CA SER A 186 11.07 3.32 -19.58
C SER A 186 12.03 4.41 -19.10
N ILE A 187 11.52 5.54 -18.60
CA ILE A 187 12.30 6.66 -18.09
C ILE A 187 12.53 6.53 -16.57
N THR A 188 11.51 6.09 -15.85
CA THR A 188 11.50 6.10 -14.38
C THR A 188 11.88 4.79 -13.75
N ASP A 189 11.67 3.66 -14.44
CA ASP A 189 12.01 2.35 -13.89
C ASP A 189 13.53 2.16 -13.85
N ALA A 190 14.04 1.80 -12.69
CA ALA A 190 15.45 1.52 -12.43
C ALA A 190 15.63 0.10 -11.89
N ASN A 191 14.87 -0.84 -12.46
CA ASN A 191 14.76 -2.23 -12.00
C ASN A 191 15.34 -3.24 -13.01
N ASP A 192 16.22 -2.79 -13.92
CA ASP A 192 16.94 -3.70 -14.82
C ASP A 192 17.84 -4.64 -14.00
N PRO A 193 17.58 -5.96 -13.97
CA PRO A 193 18.38 -6.91 -13.21
C PRO A 193 19.72 -7.26 -13.86
N ASP A 194 19.93 -6.91 -15.12
CA ASP A 194 21.20 -7.16 -15.80
C ASP A 194 22.31 -6.19 -15.36
N LEU A 195 22.98 -6.56 -14.29
CA LEU A 195 24.14 -5.85 -13.78
C LEU A 195 25.48 -6.50 -14.21
N SER A 196 25.49 -7.34 -15.26
CA SER A 196 26.68 -8.08 -15.72
C SER A 196 27.88 -7.17 -16.00
N ARG A 197 27.66 -6.00 -16.60
CA ARG A 197 28.71 -5.01 -16.87
C ARG A 197 29.40 -4.50 -15.60
N TYR A 198 28.61 -4.37 -14.49
CA TYR A 198 29.16 -3.92 -13.22
C TYR A 198 29.74 -5.08 -12.40
N LEU A 199 29.00 -6.17 -12.27
CA LEU A 199 29.37 -7.29 -11.38
C LEU A 199 30.43 -8.19 -12.00
N ILE A 200 30.30 -8.51 -13.31
CA ILE A 200 31.18 -9.46 -14.00
C ILE A 200 32.33 -8.73 -14.67
N ASP A 201 32.04 -7.81 -15.59
CA ASP A 201 33.08 -7.17 -16.41
C ASP A 201 33.97 -6.24 -15.60
N ALA A 202 33.41 -5.49 -14.66
CA ALA A 202 34.15 -4.56 -13.82
C ALA A 202 34.59 -5.18 -12.47
N GLY A 203 34.14 -6.39 -12.13
CA GLY A 203 34.42 -7.03 -10.83
C GLY A 203 33.81 -6.27 -9.64
N GLY A 204 32.71 -5.56 -9.86
CA GLY A 204 32.02 -4.79 -8.85
C GLY A 204 31.41 -5.66 -7.77
N LYS A 205 31.10 -5.06 -6.63
CA LYS A 205 30.40 -5.72 -5.52
C LYS A 205 29.25 -4.83 -5.10
N MET A 206 28.12 -5.43 -4.76
CA MET A 206 26.94 -4.74 -4.29
C MET A 206 26.50 -5.28 -2.93
N LEU A 207 26.14 -4.37 -2.03
CA LEU A 207 25.48 -4.68 -0.77
C LEU A 207 24.10 -4.01 -0.81
N ILE A 208 23.08 -4.82 -0.65
CA ILE A 208 21.68 -4.35 -0.61
C ILE A 208 21.19 -4.48 0.84
N TYR A 209 20.51 -3.46 1.34
CA TYR A 209 19.83 -3.49 2.63
C TYR A 209 18.50 -2.76 2.54
N HIS A 210 17.51 -3.20 3.31
CA HIS A 210 16.17 -2.59 3.31
C HIS A 210 15.51 -2.79 4.68
N GLY A 211 14.77 -1.80 5.14
CA GLY A 211 13.98 -1.91 6.36
C GLY A 211 12.72 -2.74 6.12
N LEU A 212 12.54 -3.84 6.84
CA LEU A 212 11.42 -4.76 6.60
C LEU A 212 10.04 -4.15 6.86
N VAL A 213 9.95 -3.09 7.67
CA VAL A 213 8.70 -2.38 7.95
C VAL A 213 8.51 -1.11 7.10
N ASP A 214 9.30 -0.95 6.02
CA ASP A 214 9.06 0.13 5.07
C ASP A 214 7.72 -0.09 4.37
N THR A 215 6.80 0.85 4.57
CA THR A 215 5.46 0.76 4.01
C THR A 215 5.34 1.44 2.65
N LEU A 216 6.27 2.30 2.28
CA LEU A 216 6.25 3.00 0.99
C LEU A 216 6.88 2.13 -0.09
N ILE A 217 8.13 1.80 0.09
CA ILE A 217 8.87 0.88 -0.79
C ILE A 217 9.00 -0.43 -0.03
N VAL A 218 8.26 -1.42 -0.45
CA VAL A 218 8.17 -2.70 0.29
C VAL A 218 9.44 -3.51 0.11
N ALA A 219 10.00 -4.03 1.20
CA ALA A 219 11.25 -4.78 1.17
C ALA A 219 11.17 -6.05 0.29
N THR A 220 9.98 -6.64 0.12
CA THR A 220 9.75 -7.76 -0.83
C THR A 220 10.14 -7.40 -2.26
N ASP A 221 9.91 -6.15 -2.69
CA ASP A 221 10.30 -5.69 -4.02
C ASP A 221 11.82 -5.73 -4.21
N THR A 222 12.57 -5.28 -3.20
CA THR A 222 14.03 -5.38 -3.19
C THR A 222 14.52 -6.83 -3.17
N ILE A 223 13.83 -7.73 -2.46
CA ILE A 223 14.15 -9.16 -2.44
C ILE A 223 13.91 -9.77 -3.83
N ASN A 224 12.80 -9.41 -4.48
CA ASN A 224 12.49 -9.87 -5.83
C ASN A 224 13.55 -9.40 -6.81
N TYR A 225 13.92 -8.11 -6.78
CA TYR A 225 15.00 -7.56 -7.61
C TYR A 225 16.34 -8.30 -7.41
N TYR A 226 16.68 -8.63 -6.16
CA TYR A 226 17.88 -9.42 -5.89
C TYR A 226 17.81 -10.82 -6.52
N ASN A 227 16.66 -11.49 -6.41
CA ASN A 227 16.47 -12.81 -7.01
C ASN A 227 16.56 -12.72 -8.54
N ASP A 228 15.91 -11.73 -9.14
CA ASP A 228 15.95 -11.49 -10.59
C ASP A 228 17.39 -11.27 -11.10
N MET A 229 18.25 -10.59 -10.31
CA MET A 229 19.66 -10.43 -10.63
C MET A 229 20.46 -11.73 -10.54
N VAL A 230 20.09 -12.62 -9.60
CA VAL A 230 20.80 -13.89 -9.41
C VAL A 230 20.42 -14.89 -10.51
N ASP A 231 19.22 -14.75 -11.06
CA ASP A 231 18.67 -15.64 -12.09
C ASP A 231 19.11 -15.26 -13.52
N GLN A 232 19.83 -14.10 -13.69
CA GLN A 232 20.41 -13.67 -14.98
C GLN A 232 21.71 -14.44 -15.30
#